data_d65b1f5555c87c0d7d928da859e5ee0c
#
_entry.id   d65b1f5555c87c0d7d928da859e5ee0c
#
_cell.length_a   1.000
_cell.length_b   1.000
_cell.length_c   1.000
_cell.angle_alpha   90.00
_cell.angle_beta   90.00
_cell.angle_gamma   90.00
#
_symmetry.space_group_name_H-M   'P 1'
#
loop_
_entity.id
_entity.type
_entity.pdbx_description
1 polymer ?
#
loop_
_entity_poly.entity_id
_entity_poly.type
_entity_poly.pdbx_seq_one_letter_code
_entity_poly.pdbx_strand_id
1 'polypeptide(L)'
;NPDVLTLDVHMPGMDGLEFLERLMRLRPMPVVMVSSYTEGASEVTLKALELGAVDFIGKPRSDAEHTMESYAEELAEKIRTSRWARIRTRSLAPAMHQPAMGRAMPMTGATSVGKTICLGASTGGTEAIKDFLQSMPANCPPILIVQHMP
;
A
#
# COMPACT_ATOMS: atom_id res chain seq x y z
N ASN A 1 14.62 -11.88 14.07
CA ASN A 1 13.40 -11.83 13.27
C ASN A 1 13.00 -10.36 13.06
N PRO A 2 13.22 -9.77 11.87
CA PRO A 2 12.88 -8.37 11.64
C PRO A 2 11.34 -8.18 11.65
N ASP A 3 10.90 -7.01 12.07
CA ASP A 3 9.49 -6.60 12.04
C ASP A 3 9.12 -5.94 10.71
N VAL A 4 10.08 -5.26 10.08
CA VAL A 4 9.93 -4.56 8.79
C VAL A 4 11.20 -4.79 7.97
N LEU A 5 11.06 -4.92 6.67
CA LEU A 5 12.17 -4.99 5.71
C LEU A 5 12.17 -3.74 4.82
N THR A 6 13.34 -3.11 4.65
CA THR A 6 13.56 -2.17 3.56
C THR A 6 14.20 -2.93 2.39
N LEU A 7 13.68 -2.77 1.18
CA LEU A 7 14.08 -3.54 0.02
C LEU A 7 14.35 -2.62 -1.17
N ASP A 8 15.59 -2.67 -1.68
CA ASP A 8 15.93 -1.97 -2.91
C ASP A 8 15.30 -2.67 -4.12
N VAL A 9 14.82 -1.88 -5.08
CA VAL A 9 14.31 -2.40 -6.34
C VAL A 9 15.46 -2.94 -7.20
N HIS A 10 16.55 -2.21 -7.32
CA HIS A 10 17.66 -2.57 -8.19
C HIS A 10 18.79 -3.27 -7.43
N MET A 11 18.79 -4.59 -7.49
CA MET A 11 19.85 -5.41 -6.87
C MET A 11 20.53 -6.31 -7.91
N PRO A 12 21.85 -6.56 -7.80
CA PRO A 12 22.53 -7.53 -8.65
C PRO A 12 21.97 -8.94 -8.49
N GLY A 13 21.74 -9.62 -9.57
CA GLY A 13 21.32 -11.02 -9.60
C GLY A 13 19.81 -11.21 -9.52
N MET A 14 19.16 -10.81 -8.43
CA MET A 14 17.71 -10.89 -8.26
C MET A 14 17.11 -9.49 -8.12
N ASP A 15 16.11 -9.19 -8.93
CA ASP A 15 15.34 -7.93 -8.84
C ASP A 15 14.56 -7.87 -7.51
N GLY A 16 14.44 -6.67 -6.94
CA GLY A 16 13.71 -6.43 -5.71
C GLY A 16 12.22 -6.80 -5.82
N LEU A 17 11.58 -6.63 -6.97
CA LEU A 17 10.19 -7.05 -7.18
C LEU A 17 10.07 -8.57 -7.17
N GLU A 18 10.99 -9.28 -7.80
CA GLU A 18 11.03 -10.75 -7.77
C GLU A 18 11.27 -11.26 -6.34
N PHE A 19 12.18 -10.62 -5.60
CA PHE A 19 12.41 -10.95 -4.19
C PHE A 19 11.16 -10.71 -3.35
N LEU A 20 10.49 -9.55 -3.54
CA LEU A 20 9.25 -9.20 -2.85
C LEU A 20 8.17 -10.25 -3.07
N GLU A 21 7.94 -10.67 -4.32
CA GLU A 21 6.95 -11.70 -4.65
C GLU A 21 7.23 -13.02 -3.92
N ARG A 22 8.48 -13.45 -3.93
CA ARG A 22 8.91 -14.68 -3.22
C ARG A 22 8.73 -14.53 -1.71
N LEU A 23 9.11 -13.38 -1.15
CA LEU A 23 8.97 -13.10 0.29
C LEU A 23 7.50 -13.12 0.71
N MET A 24 6.63 -12.44 -0.02
CA MET A 24 5.20 -12.37 0.29
C MET A 24 4.49 -13.72 0.18
N ARG A 25 5.02 -14.62 -0.65
CA ARG A 25 4.52 -16.00 -0.76
C ARG A 25 4.99 -16.90 0.36
N LEU A 26 6.28 -16.81 0.75
CA LEU A 26 6.92 -17.75 1.65
C LEU A 26 6.87 -17.31 3.11
N ARG A 27 7.03 -16.00 3.35
CA ARG A 27 7.08 -15.41 4.67
C ARG A 27 6.62 -13.95 4.61
N PRO A 28 5.33 -13.70 4.45
CA PRO A 28 4.79 -12.35 4.38
C PRO A 28 5.19 -11.50 5.59
N MET A 29 5.70 -10.30 5.32
CA MET A 29 6.08 -9.33 6.33
C MET A 29 6.01 -7.92 5.74
N PRO A 30 5.93 -6.86 6.58
CA PRO A 30 5.94 -5.49 6.10
C PRO A 30 7.21 -5.16 5.33
N VAL A 31 7.07 -4.64 4.11
CA VAL A 31 8.17 -4.22 3.25
C VAL A 31 7.96 -2.78 2.81
N VAL A 32 9.00 -1.96 3.00
CA VAL A 32 9.11 -0.61 2.41
C VAL A 32 10.11 -0.70 1.27
N MET A 33 9.64 -0.42 0.05
CA MET A 33 10.51 -0.42 -1.12
C MET A 33 11.37 0.85 -1.15
N VAL A 34 12.61 0.70 -1.59
CA VAL A 34 13.54 1.82 -1.82
C VAL A 34 13.93 1.79 -3.28
N SER A 35 13.80 2.91 -3.99
CA SER A 35 14.13 2.94 -5.42
C SER A 35 14.78 4.25 -5.84
N SER A 36 15.57 4.20 -6.90
CA SER A 36 16.06 5.41 -7.56
C SER A 36 14.93 6.03 -8.39
N TYR A 37 14.88 7.36 -8.45
CA TYR A 37 13.97 8.08 -9.34
C TYR A 37 14.42 7.85 -10.80
N THR A 38 13.66 7.04 -11.52
CA THR A 38 13.86 6.78 -12.95
C THR A 38 12.57 6.97 -13.72
N GLU A 39 12.65 7.14 -15.03
CA GLU A 39 11.48 7.03 -15.91
C GLU A 39 10.87 5.64 -15.72
N GLY A 40 9.60 5.55 -15.39
CA GLY A 40 8.93 4.29 -15.02
C GLY A 40 8.84 3.99 -13.53
N ALA A 41 9.39 4.83 -12.64
CA ALA A 41 9.28 4.64 -11.19
C ALA A 41 7.83 4.45 -10.72
N SER A 42 6.87 5.10 -11.36
CA SER A 42 5.44 4.97 -11.05
C SER A 42 4.91 3.55 -11.30
N GLU A 43 5.29 2.91 -12.41
CA GLU A 43 4.86 1.53 -12.73
C GLU A 43 5.48 0.54 -11.74
N VAL A 44 6.76 0.73 -11.42
CA VAL A 44 7.47 -0.09 -10.44
C VAL A 44 6.84 0.05 -9.05
N THR A 45 6.50 1.28 -8.65
CA THR A 45 5.81 1.56 -7.38
C THR A 45 4.47 0.85 -7.31
N LEU A 46 3.63 1.01 -8.34
CA LEU A 46 2.32 0.34 -8.39
C LEU A 46 2.47 -1.17 -8.35
N LYS A 47 3.44 -1.72 -9.10
CA LYS A 47 3.71 -3.16 -9.10
C LYS A 47 4.16 -3.67 -7.75
N ALA A 48 5.02 -2.93 -7.04
CA ALA A 48 5.45 -3.28 -5.70
C ALA A 48 4.27 -3.31 -4.71
N LEU A 49 3.39 -2.31 -4.76
CA LEU A 49 2.18 -2.26 -3.93
C LEU A 49 1.21 -3.41 -4.26
N GLU A 50 1.03 -3.76 -5.54
CA GLU A 50 0.25 -4.94 -5.96
C GLU A 50 0.83 -6.26 -5.42
N LEU A 51 2.14 -6.37 -5.34
CA LEU A 51 2.84 -7.51 -4.78
C LEU A 51 2.80 -7.57 -3.26
N GLY A 52 2.30 -6.52 -2.60
CA GLY A 52 2.09 -6.47 -1.17
C GLY A 52 3.09 -5.63 -0.38
N ALA A 53 3.91 -4.81 -1.03
CA ALA A 53 4.68 -3.79 -0.32
C ALA A 53 3.73 -2.84 0.41
N VAL A 54 4.13 -2.42 1.62
CA VAL A 54 3.33 -1.50 2.45
C VAL A 54 3.51 -0.07 1.99
N ASP A 55 4.73 0.28 1.62
CA ASP A 55 5.07 1.65 1.20
C ASP A 55 6.31 1.64 0.31
N PHE A 56 6.65 2.82 -0.15
CA PHE A 56 7.74 3.09 -1.08
C PHE A 56 8.44 4.41 -0.71
N ILE A 57 9.74 4.50 -0.93
CA ILE A 57 10.53 5.74 -0.79
C ILE A 57 11.54 5.86 -1.92
N GLY A 58 11.66 7.06 -2.49
CA GLY A 58 12.69 7.37 -3.48
C GLY A 58 14.03 7.64 -2.84
N LYS A 59 15.13 7.14 -3.40
CA LYS A 59 16.49 7.50 -2.96
C LYS A 59 16.74 8.99 -3.17
N PRO A 60 17.45 9.68 -2.25
CA PRO A 60 17.74 11.10 -2.42
C PRO A 60 18.58 11.35 -3.66
N ARG A 61 18.30 12.43 -4.37
CA ARG A 61 19.11 12.93 -5.49
C ARG A 61 20.14 13.91 -4.95
N SER A 62 21.33 13.92 -5.53
CA SER A 62 22.41 14.82 -5.12
C SER A 62 22.12 16.32 -5.36
N ASP A 63 21.13 16.60 -6.19
CA ASP A 63 20.69 17.94 -6.63
C ASP A 63 19.32 18.34 -6.05
N ALA A 64 18.74 17.52 -5.17
CA ALA A 64 17.39 17.71 -4.67
C ALA A 64 17.36 18.65 -3.45
N GLU A 65 16.27 19.37 -3.32
CA GLU A 65 15.92 20.19 -2.15
C GLU A 65 15.82 19.35 -0.84
N HIS A 66 15.84 18.01 -0.96
CA HIS A 66 15.78 17.10 0.17
C HIS A 66 17.17 16.74 0.65
N THR A 67 17.47 17.13 1.86
CA THR A 67 18.72 16.75 2.54
C THR A 67 18.71 15.26 2.91
N MET A 68 19.90 14.68 3.15
CA MET A 68 20.00 13.31 3.70
C MET A 68 19.28 13.16 5.03
N GLU A 69 19.16 14.25 5.79
CA GLU A 69 18.45 14.28 7.07
C GLU A 69 16.94 14.10 6.86
N SER A 70 16.33 14.89 5.95
CA SER A 70 14.90 14.77 5.66
C SER A 70 14.54 13.38 5.08
N TYR A 71 15.40 12.82 4.25
CA TYR A 71 15.25 11.45 3.76
C TYR A 71 15.29 10.42 4.89
N ALA A 72 16.24 10.56 5.81
CA ALA A 72 16.36 9.65 6.95
C ALA A 72 15.14 9.72 7.88
N GLU A 73 14.60 10.92 8.10
CA GLU A 73 13.38 11.13 8.88
C GLU A 73 12.17 10.48 8.22
N GLU A 74 11.97 10.71 6.91
CA GLU A 74 10.87 10.11 6.15
C GLU A 74 10.96 8.58 6.15
N LEU A 75 12.15 8.02 5.87
CA LEU A 75 12.36 6.58 5.89
C LEU A 75 12.07 6.00 7.28
N ALA A 76 12.55 6.65 8.33
CA ALA A 76 12.31 6.21 9.70
C ALA A 76 10.82 6.23 10.08
N GLU A 77 10.08 7.23 9.61
CA GLU A 77 8.63 7.30 9.81
C GLU A 77 7.90 6.18 9.06
N LYS A 78 8.23 5.97 7.79
CA LYS A 78 7.67 4.87 6.99
C LYS A 78 7.92 3.50 7.62
N ILE A 79 9.14 3.26 8.13
CA ILE A 79 9.47 2.01 8.85
C ILE A 79 8.62 1.86 10.11
N ARG A 80 8.50 2.92 10.94
CA ARG A 80 7.73 2.86 12.18
C ARG A 80 6.25 2.58 11.94
N THR A 81 5.68 3.24 10.93
CA THR A 81 4.26 3.08 10.58
C THR A 81 3.99 1.72 9.92
N SER A 82 4.89 1.25 9.05
CA SER A 82 4.78 -0.04 8.37
C SER A 82 4.76 -1.23 9.33
N ARG A 83 5.37 -1.12 10.50
CA ARG A 83 5.35 -2.18 11.53
C ARG A 83 3.93 -2.62 11.91
N TRP A 84 2.97 -1.71 11.84
CA TRP A 84 1.58 -1.97 12.22
C TRP A 84 0.70 -2.40 11.03
N ALA A 85 1.28 -2.48 9.82
CA ALA A 85 0.56 -2.89 8.64
C ALA A 85 0.13 -4.36 8.75
N ARG A 86 -1.13 -4.62 8.42
CA ARG A 86 -1.66 -5.98 8.33
C ARG A 86 -1.36 -6.53 6.95
N ILE A 87 -0.36 -7.41 6.88
CA ILE A 87 -0.04 -8.09 5.63
C ILE A 87 -1.07 -9.20 5.40
N ARG A 88 -1.86 -9.06 4.35
CA ARG A 88 -2.77 -10.14 3.92
C ARG A 88 -1.96 -11.15 3.10
N THR A 89 -1.83 -12.34 3.61
CA THR A 89 -1.35 -13.46 2.80
C THR A 89 -2.31 -13.65 1.63
N ARG A 90 -1.86 -13.46 0.40
CA ARG A 90 -2.59 -13.97 -0.76
C ARG A 90 -2.60 -15.50 -0.61
N SER A 91 -3.65 -16.03 -0.01
CA SER A 91 -3.92 -17.46 -0.10
C SER A 91 -4.05 -17.78 -1.59
N LEU A 92 -3.19 -18.66 -2.09
CA LEU A 92 -3.30 -19.25 -3.43
C LEU A 92 -4.50 -20.22 -3.55
N ALA A 93 -5.36 -20.24 -2.54
CA ALA A 93 -6.66 -20.88 -2.72
C ALA A 93 -7.38 -20.13 -3.85
N PRO A 94 -7.85 -20.82 -4.89
CA PRO A 94 -8.69 -20.20 -5.89
C PRO A 94 -9.77 -19.46 -5.12
N ALA A 95 -9.87 -18.14 -5.37
CA ALA A 95 -10.90 -17.33 -4.76
C ALA A 95 -12.25 -17.93 -5.17
N MET A 96 -12.71 -18.92 -4.44
CA MET A 96 -14.12 -19.04 -4.23
C MET A 96 -14.49 -17.72 -3.58
N HIS A 97 -14.99 -16.83 -4.39
CA HIS A 97 -15.72 -15.67 -3.95
C HIS A 97 -16.87 -16.19 -3.09
N GLN A 98 -16.56 -16.57 -1.86
CA GLN A 98 -17.55 -16.46 -0.84
C GLN A 98 -17.69 -14.94 -0.64
N PRO A 99 -18.81 -14.37 -1.06
CA PRO A 99 -19.10 -13.02 -0.63
C PRO A 99 -18.96 -13.09 0.88
N ALA A 100 -18.01 -12.33 1.44
CA ALA A 100 -18.01 -12.10 2.87
C ALA A 100 -19.44 -11.63 3.16
N MET A 101 -20.25 -12.51 3.73
CA MET A 101 -21.52 -12.14 4.35
C MET A 101 -21.19 -11.37 5.64
N GLY A 102 -20.34 -10.36 5.52
CA GLY A 102 -20.47 -9.19 6.35
C GLY A 102 -21.85 -8.67 5.99
N ARG A 103 -22.79 -8.84 6.91
CA ARG A 103 -24.09 -8.22 6.87
C ARG A 103 -23.88 -6.77 6.40
N ALA A 104 -23.99 -6.54 5.08
CA ALA A 104 -24.27 -5.23 4.59
C ALA A 104 -25.56 -4.84 5.29
N MET A 105 -25.44 -4.08 6.38
CA MET A 105 -26.63 -3.48 6.99
C MET A 105 -27.24 -2.65 5.87
N PRO A 106 -28.45 -3.01 5.43
CA PRO A 106 -29.13 -2.14 4.48
C PRO A 106 -29.20 -0.79 5.19
N MET A 107 -28.58 0.23 4.61
CA MET A 107 -28.83 1.59 5.03
C MET A 107 -30.26 1.93 4.59
N THR A 108 -31.23 1.33 5.30
CA THR A 108 -32.63 1.64 5.14
C THR A 108 -32.86 3.05 5.66
N GLY A 109 -33.06 4.00 4.75
CA GLY A 109 -33.70 5.27 5.07
C GLY A 109 -32.82 6.50 5.23
N ALA A 110 -31.49 6.42 5.12
CA ALA A 110 -30.69 7.65 5.02
C ALA A 110 -30.58 8.06 3.57
N THR A 111 -31.30 9.11 3.18
CA THR A 111 -31.11 9.75 1.89
C THR A 111 -29.63 10.19 1.79
N SER A 112 -28.84 9.52 0.96
CA SER A 112 -27.44 9.88 0.64
C SER A 112 -27.35 11.15 -0.22
N VAL A 113 -28.49 11.75 -0.52
CA VAL A 113 -28.60 12.98 -1.32
C VAL A 113 -27.86 14.10 -0.61
N GLY A 114 -26.86 14.66 -1.28
CA GLY A 114 -26.04 15.77 -0.78
C GLY A 114 -24.91 15.39 0.20
N LYS A 115 -24.65 14.11 0.44
CA LYS A 115 -23.49 13.66 1.24
C LYS A 115 -22.38 13.16 0.33
N THR A 116 -21.15 13.42 0.74
CA THR A 116 -19.92 12.90 0.08
C THR A 116 -19.01 12.34 1.17
N ILE A 117 -18.39 11.20 0.91
CA ILE A 117 -17.38 10.62 1.77
C ILE A 117 -16.03 11.12 1.28
N CYS A 118 -15.21 11.70 2.16
CA CYS A 118 -13.83 12.08 1.87
C CYS A 118 -12.89 11.14 2.62
N LEU A 119 -11.99 10.50 1.90
CA LEU A 119 -11.01 9.55 2.42
C LEU A 119 -9.61 10.03 2.11
N GLY A 120 -8.81 10.30 3.13
CA GLY A 120 -7.37 10.58 3.02
C GLY A 120 -6.55 9.37 3.46
N ALA A 121 -5.51 9.04 2.71
CA ALA A 121 -4.64 7.92 3.03
C ALA A 121 -3.17 8.21 2.66
N SER A 122 -2.26 7.53 3.38
CA SER A 122 -0.81 7.59 3.18
C SER A 122 -0.23 6.18 3.29
N THR A 123 0.81 5.96 4.09
CA THR A 123 1.45 4.65 4.28
C THR A 123 0.43 3.54 4.56
N GLY A 124 0.48 2.47 3.78
CA GLY A 124 -0.48 1.37 3.85
C GLY A 124 -1.88 1.71 3.35
N GLY A 125 -2.08 2.93 2.79
CA GLY A 125 -3.37 3.43 2.34
C GLY A 125 -4.00 2.60 1.23
N THR A 126 -3.22 2.06 0.32
CA THR A 126 -3.72 1.30 -0.83
C THR A 126 -4.55 0.07 -0.42
N GLU A 127 -4.06 -0.72 0.52
CA GLU A 127 -4.83 -1.87 1.04
C GLU A 127 -6.01 -1.42 1.91
N ALA A 128 -5.83 -0.38 2.72
CA ALA A 128 -6.91 0.16 3.56
C ALA A 128 -8.06 0.73 2.70
N ILE A 129 -7.75 1.46 1.62
CA ILE A 129 -8.74 1.97 0.66
C ILE A 129 -9.48 0.83 -0.01
N LYS A 130 -8.76 -0.19 -0.44
CA LYS A 130 -9.35 -1.38 -1.08
C LYS A 130 -10.31 -2.11 -0.15
N ASP A 131 -9.91 -2.37 1.10
CA ASP A 131 -10.76 -3.00 2.10
C ASP A 131 -12.01 -2.15 2.41
N PHE A 132 -11.83 -0.83 2.50
CA PHE A 132 -12.92 0.11 2.69
C PHE A 132 -13.92 0.04 1.51
N LEU A 133 -13.43 0.15 0.27
CA LEU A 133 -14.29 0.13 -0.92
C LEU A 133 -15.01 -1.21 -1.08
N GLN A 134 -14.35 -2.32 -0.78
CA GLN A 134 -14.98 -3.66 -0.82
C GLN A 134 -16.08 -3.84 0.23
N SER A 135 -16.04 -3.06 1.32
CA SER A 135 -17.07 -3.10 2.36
C SER A 135 -18.26 -2.17 2.08
N MET A 136 -18.13 -1.26 1.10
CA MET A 136 -19.17 -0.28 0.80
C MET A 136 -20.33 -0.89 0.02
N PRO A 137 -21.59 -0.53 0.36
CA PRO A 137 -22.75 -0.94 -0.42
C PRO A 137 -22.78 -0.19 -1.77
N ALA A 138 -23.40 -0.80 -2.78
CA ALA A 138 -23.47 -0.23 -4.12
C ALA A 138 -24.20 1.14 -4.20
N ASN A 139 -25.03 1.45 -3.21
CA ASN A 139 -25.79 2.70 -3.11
C ASN A 139 -25.14 3.70 -2.12
N CYS A 140 -23.85 3.58 -1.85
CA CYS A 140 -23.15 4.53 -0.99
C CYS A 140 -23.08 5.92 -1.65
N PRO A 141 -22.90 7.00 -0.84
CA PRO A 141 -22.62 8.34 -1.35
C PRO A 141 -21.38 8.36 -2.24
N PRO A 142 -21.18 9.39 -3.09
CA PRO A 142 -19.92 9.60 -3.80
C PRO A 142 -18.74 9.61 -2.85
N ILE A 143 -17.63 8.99 -3.27
CA ILE A 143 -16.40 8.88 -2.47
C ILE A 143 -15.30 9.64 -3.18
N LEU A 144 -14.70 10.61 -2.48
CA LEU A 144 -13.48 11.30 -2.88
C LEU A 144 -12.30 10.71 -2.13
N ILE A 145 -11.28 10.28 -2.87
CA ILE A 145 -10.09 9.66 -2.28
C ILE A 145 -8.87 10.49 -2.60
N VAL A 146 -8.09 10.81 -1.57
CA VAL A 146 -6.76 11.41 -1.69
C VAL A 146 -5.75 10.43 -1.09
N GLN A 147 -4.87 9.91 -1.92
CA GLN A 147 -3.78 9.01 -1.53
C GLN A 147 -2.46 9.74 -1.74
N HIS A 148 -1.66 9.87 -0.69
CA HIS A 148 -0.28 10.34 -0.81
C HIS A 148 0.54 9.27 -1.54
N MET A 149 1.11 9.65 -2.67
CA MET A 149 2.02 8.83 -3.48
C MET A 149 3.32 9.59 -3.65
N PRO A 150 4.49 8.92 -3.60
CA PRO A 150 5.79 9.55 -3.88
C PRO A 150 5.94 9.93 -5.34
#